data_4f50c5103ebd8a3e0770fdc2632d955e
#
_entry.id   4f50c5103ebd8a3e0770fdc2632d955e
#
_cell.length_a   1.000
_cell.length_b   1.000
_cell.length_c   1.000
_cell.angle_alpha   90.00
_cell.angle_beta   90.00
_cell.angle_gamma   90.00
#
_symmetry.space_group_name_H-M   'P 1'
#
loop_
_entity.id
_entity.type
_entity.pdbx_description
1 polymer ?
#
loop_
_entity_poly.entity_id
_entity_poly.type
_entity_poly.pdbx_seq_one_letter_code
_entity_poly.pdbx_strand_id
1 'polypeptide(L)'
;MSIFGTRERDGKLQNYVKKGQSDVFIYYSGHGAPDPESNDGYFVPIDCDPSLVAVNGYSLNLFYEKIYDMGAKSVTVVIDACFSGSSDQGMLLKNISPVFIEVDNSVLSADNALVFTSAAGDQVSSWYPEKKHSLFTYYFLKGLKGEADQDANKLLSANELLDYLLDNVSYMARRLNNREQTPGLQTLDEEKVLIRY
;
A
#
# COMPACT_ATOMS: atom_id res chain seq x y z
N MET A 1 0.31 12.09 -19.17
CA MET A 1 1.61 12.14 -18.47
C MET A 1 1.40 11.61 -17.07
N SER A 2 2.03 10.49 -16.72
CA SER A 2 1.82 9.84 -15.42
C SER A 2 2.41 10.66 -14.27
N ILE A 3 1.89 10.47 -13.06
CA ILE A 3 2.40 11.15 -11.86
C ILE A 3 3.81 10.66 -11.53
N PHE A 4 4.04 9.35 -11.63
CA PHE A 4 5.30 8.71 -11.28
C PHE A 4 6.26 8.54 -12.47
N GLY A 5 5.77 8.60 -13.71
CA GLY A 5 6.58 8.46 -14.93
C GLY A 5 6.47 7.10 -15.60
N THR A 6 7.37 6.85 -16.53
CA THR A 6 7.56 5.59 -17.23
C THR A 6 9.02 5.16 -17.09
N ARG A 7 9.40 4.01 -17.65
CA ARG A 7 10.81 3.59 -17.67
C ARG A 7 11.73 4.63 -18.36
N GLU A 8 11.21 5.35 -19.35
CA GLU A 8 11.97 6.26 -20.19
C GLU A 8 11.85 7.73 -19.77
N ARG A 9 10.86 8.07 -18.93
CA ARG A 9 10.55 9.46 -18.56
C ARG A 9 10.13 9.59 -17.11
N ASP A 10 10.61 10.63 -16.47
CA ASP A 10 10.17 11.01 -15.13
C ASP A 10 8.73 11.51 -15.12
N GLY A 11 8.08 11.29 -14.00
CA GLY A 11 6.73 11.75 -13.78
C GLY A 11 6.64 13.18 -13.27
N LYS A 12 5.41 13.67 -13.15
CA LYS A 12 5.19 15.02 -12.62
C LYS A 12 5.70 15.20 -11.19
N LEU A 13 5.60 14.18 -10.36
CA LEU A 13 6.00 14.25 -8.95
C LEU A 13 7.50 14.57 -8.81
N GLN A 14 8.33 14.02 -9.70
CA GLN A 14 9.77 14.28 -9.71
C GLN A 14 10.12 15.78 -9.71
N ASN A 15 9.31 16.60 -10.40
CA ASN A 15 9.55 18.04 -10.49
C ASN A 15 9.29 18.80 -9.19
N TYR A 16 8.61 18.19 -8.23
CA TYR A 16 8.26 18.80 -6.93
C TYR A 16 9.15 18.29 -5.80
N VAL A 17 9.81 17.14 -5.98
CA VAL A 17 10.66 16.55 -4.95
C VAL A 17 12.04 17.19 -4.99
N LYS A 18 12.45 17.77 -3.86
CA LYS A 18 13.82 18.25 -3.63
C LYS A 18 14.61 17.15 -2.96
N LYS A 19 15.63 16.64 -3.66
CA LYS A 19 16.48 15.55 -3.20
C LYS A 19 17.04 15.81 -1.79
N GLY A 20 16.88 14.85 -0.90
CA GLY A 20 17.33 14.92 0.50
C GLY A 20 16.61 15.94 1.38
N GLN A 21 15.54 16.62 0.88
CA GLN A 21 14.81 17.65 1.63
C GLN A 21 13.32 17.39 1.73
N SER A 22 12.69 16.87 0.66
CA SER A 22 11.24 16.65 0.62
C SER A 22 10.86 15.37 1.37
N ASP A 23 9.84 15.46 2.19
CA ASP A 23 9.10 14.33 2.69
C ASP A 23 7.96 14.02 1.72
N VAL A 24 7.85 12.75 1.29
CA VAL A 24 6.85 12.32 0.29
C VAL A 24 5.89 11.35 0.96
N PHE A 25 4.60 11.65 0.89
CA PHE A 25 3.53 10.78 1.34
C PHE A 25 2.66 10.38 0.15
N ILE A 26 2.49 9.07 -0.07
CA ILE A 26 1.69 8.52 -1.15
C ILE A 26 0.63 7.61 -0.54
N TYR A 27 -0.63 7.90 -0.83
CA TYR A 27 -1.75 7.04 -0.50
C TYR A 27 -2.41 6.57 -1.79
N TYR A 28 -2.51 5.27 -1.95
CA TYR A 28 -3.25 4.63 -3.03
C TYR A 28 -4.39 3.80 -2.45
N SER A 29 -5.59 4.03 -2.95
CA SER A 29 -6.74 3.17 -2.68
C SER A 29 -7.39 2.82 -4.01
N GLY A 30 -7.48 1.53 -4.30
CA GLY A 30 -7.99 1.08 -5.59
C GLY A 30 -7.79 -0.41 -5.80
N HIS A 31 -7.82 -0.81 -7.06
CA HIS A 31 -7.58 -2.20 -7.45
C HIS A 31 -6.12 -2.44 -7.78
N GLY A 32 -5.64 -3.61 -7.38
CA GLY A 32 -4.42 -4.22 -7.86
C GLY A 32 -4.73 -5.53 -8.58
N ALA A 33 -3.86 -5.94 -9.46
CA ALA A 33 -3.93 -7.23 -10.13
C ALA A 33 -2.54 -7.80 -10.34
N PRO A 34 -2.37 -9.14 -10.25
CA PRO A 34 -1.14 -9.79 -10.66
C PRO A 34 -1.13 -9.98 -12.17
N ASP A 35 0.04 -9.95 -12.78
CA ASP A 35 0.25 -10.52 -14.09
C ASP A 35 0.47 -12.05 -13.94
N PRO A 36 -0.35 -12.88 -14.61
CA PRO A 36 -0.26 -14.33 -14.45
C PRO A 36 1.04 -14.95 -14.98
N GLU A 37 1.73 -14.25 -15.89
CA GLU A 37 2.96 -14.76 -16.52
C GLU A 37 4.21 -14.43 -15.72
N SER A 38 4.31 -13.20 -15.22
CA SER A 38 5.48 -12.71 -14.49
C SER A 38 5.33 -12.77 -12.97
N ASN A 39 4.11 -12.90 -12.42
CA ASN A 39 3.75 -12.72 -11.03
C ASN A 39 4.02 -11.29 -10.49
N ASP A 40 4.26 -10.32 -11.37
CA ASP A 40 4.38 -8.92 -10.99
C ASP A 40 3.02 -8.33 -10.58
N GLY A 41 3.04 -7.43 -9.61
CA GLY A 41 1.86 -6.67 -9.20
C GLY A 41 1.70 -5.40 -10.03
N TYR A 42 0.45 -5.06 -10.32
CA TYR A 42 0.10 -3.84 -11.05
C TYR A 42 -1.04 -3.09 -10.36
N PHE A 43 -0.92 -1.78 -10.26
CA PHE A 43 -2.08 -0.92 -10.02
C PHE A 43 -2.99 -0.92 -11.24
N VAL A 44 -4.31 -0.96 -11.01
CA VAL A 44 -5.32 -1.01 -12.06
C VAL A 44 -6.03 0.34 -12.17
N PRO A 45 -5.63 1.22 -13.11
CA PRO A 45 -6.35 2.46 -13.39
C PRO A 45 -7.77 2.21 -13.90
N ILE A 46 -8.62 3.24 -13.85
CA ILE A 46 -10.05 3.14 -14.22
C ILE A 46 -10.27 2.73 -15.69
N ASP A 47 -9.31 3.03 -16.54
CA ASP A 47 -9.30 2.74 -17.98
C ASP A 47 -8.48 1.48 -18.33
N CYS A 48 -8.00 0.76 -17.32
CA CYS A 48 -7.26 -0.49 -17.50
C CYS A 48 -8.22 -1.67 -17.66
N ASP A 49 -7.96 -2.52 -18.66
CA ASP A 49 -8.53 -3.87 -18.70
C ASP A 49 -7.67 -4.79 -17.82
N PRO A 50 -8.20 -5.34 -16.72
CA PRO A 50 -7.41 -6.20 -15.82
C PRO A 50 -6.84 -7.45 -16.49
N SER A 51 -7.45 -7.92 -17.60
CA SER A 51 -6.93 -9.06 -18.37
C SER A 51 -5.68 -8.73 -19.18
N LEU A 52 -5.38 -7.44 -19.36
CA LEU A 52 -4.22 -6.91 -20.06
C LEU A 52 -3.36 -6.03 -19.14
N VAL A 53 -3.32 -6.35 -17.86
CA VAL A 53 -2.71 -5.52 -16.82
C VAL A 53 -1.22 -5.24 -17.06
N ALA A 54 -0.49 -6.20 -17.64
CA ALA A 54 0.91 -5.99 -18.01
C ALA A 54 1.11 -4.91 -19.11
N VAL A 55 0.06 -4.63 -19.89
CA VAL A 55 0.11 -3.65 -21.00
C VAL A 55 -0.36 -2.26 -20.56
N ASN A 56 -1.44 -2.19 -19.78
CA ASN A 56 -2.13 -0.93 -19.48
C ASN A 56 -2.31 -0.63 -17.98
N GLY A 57 -1.87 -1.54 -17.10
CA GLY A 57 -1.69 -1.30 -15.68
C GLY A 57 -0.41 -0.50 -15.38
N TYR A 58 -0.20 -0.12 -14.14
CA TYR A 58 1.03 0.51 -13.69
C TYR A 58 1.80 -0.43 -12.76
N SER A 59 2.97 -0.89 -13.20
CA SER A 59 3.79 -1.86 -12.48
C SER A 59 4.18 -1.36 -11.09
N LEU A 60 4.03 -2.22 -10.09
CA LEU A 60 4.41 -1.96 -8.71
C LEU A 60 5.93 -1.83 -8.57
N ASN A 61 6.69 -2.65 -9.31
CA ASN A 61 8.15 -2.58 -9.34
C ASN A 61 8.63 -1.25 -9.92
N LEU A 62 8.04 -0.82 -11.05
CA LEU A 62 8.34 0.50 -11.63
C LEU A 62 7.97 1.65 -10.68
N PHE A 63 6.86 1.52 -9.97
CA PHE A 63 6.45 2.50 -8.97
C PHE A 63 7.50 2.67 -7.88
N TYR A 64 8.00 1.58 -7.32
CA TYR A 64 9.02 1.63 -6.28
C TYR A 64 10.36 2.13 -6.80
N GLU A 65 10.78 1.71 -8.00
CA GLU A 65 11.97 2.22 -8.67
C GLU A 65 11.91 3.74 -8.81
N LYS A 66 10.80 4.26 -9.35
CA LYS A 66 10.62 5.71 -9.55
C LYS A 66 10.59 6.50 -8.24
N ILE A 67 10.03 5.96 -7.18
CA ILE A 67 10.03 6.60 -5.86
C ILE A 67 11.44 6.63 -5.28
N TYR A 68 12.18 5.55 -5.38
CA TYR A 68 13.56 5.47 -4.92
C TYR A 68 14.45 6.49 -5.64
N ASP A 69 14.33 6.59 -6.96
CA ASP A 69 15.12 7.49 -7.80
C ASP A 69 14.87 8.98 -7.51
N MET A 70 13.73 9.33 -6.92
CA MET A 70 13.45 10.71 -6.50
C MET A 70 14.43 11.20 -5.44
N GLY A 71 15.03 10.31 -4.65
CA GLY A 71 15.96 10.66 -3.59
C GLY A 71 15.35 11.58 -2.53
N ALA A 72 14.09 11.40 -2.19
CA ALA A 72 13.42 12.16 -1.14
C ALA A 72 14.11 11.97 0.23
N LYS A 73 13.93 12.91 1.14
CA LYS A 73 14.42 12.79 2.53
C LYS A 73 13.71 11.68 3.29
N SER A 74 12.40 11.57 3.11
CA SER A 74 11.60 10.46 3.61
C SER A 74 10.48 10.11 2.65
N VAL A 75 10.08 8.83 2.66
CA VAL A 75 8.99 8.32 1.84
C VAL A 75 8.07 7.49 2.72
N THR A 76 6.78 7.79 2.69
CA THR A 76 5.74 6.96 3.28
C THR A 76 4.74 6.58 2.20
N VAL A 77 4.59 5.30 1.96
CA VAL A 77 3.64 4.74 1.01
C VAL A 77 2.59 3.97 1.76
N VAL A 78 1.33 4.21 1.45
CA VAL A 78 0.18 3.50 2.01
C VAL A 78 -0.63 2.93 0.86
N ILE A 79 -0.72 1.62 0.78
CA ILE A 79 -1.39 0.90 -0.29
C ILE A 79 -2.61 0.16 0.27
N ASP A 80 -3.78 0.69 -0.03
CA ASP A 80 -5.06 0.06 0.28
C ASP A 80 -5.62 -0.58 -0.99
N ALA A 81 -5.05 -1.70 -1.35
CA ALA A 81 -5.38 -2.47 -2.54
C ALA A 81 -5.09 -3.96 -2.34
N CYS A 82 -5.83 -4.79 -3.07
CA CYS A 82 -5.60 -6.23 -3.17
C CYS A 82 -4.88 -6.53 -4.46
N PHE A 83 -3.82 -7.32 -4.40
CA PHE A 83 -3.11 -7.77 -5.59
C PHE A 83 -3.37 -9.26 -5.90
N SER A 84 -4.32 -9.88 -5.21
CA SER A 84 -4.71 -11.27 -5.43
C SER A 84 -5.57 -11.49 -6.70
N GLY A 85 -5.86 -10.45 -7.47
CA GLY A 85 -6.80 -10.53 -8.60
C GLY A 85 -8.27 -10.62 -8.18
N SER A 86 -8.56 -10.41 -6.90
CA SER A 86 -9.89 -10.47 -6.31
C SER A 86 -10.30 -9.12 -5.72
N SER A 87 -11.59 -8.90 -5.54
CA SER A 87 -12.16 -7.74 -4.85
C SER A 87 -13.33 -8.16 -3.97
N ASP A 88 -13.81 -7.27 -3.10
CA ASP A 88 -15.02 -7.50 -2.31
C ASP A 88 -16.28 -7.76 -3.15
N GLN A 89 -16.30 -7.28 -4.40
CA GLN A 89 -17.39 -7.47 -5.35
C GLN A 89 -17.20 -8.69 -6.27
N GLY A 90 -16.13 -9.47 -6.08
CA GLY A 90 -15.84 -10.67 -6.86
C GLY A 90 -14.46 -10.67 -7.49
N MET A 91 -14.20 -11.62 -8.37
CA MET A 91 -12.92 -11.75 -9.05
C MET A 91 -12.80 -10.72 -10.17
N LEU A 92 -11.73 -9.91 -10.13
CA LEU A 92 -11.35 -9.00 -11.21
C LEU A 92 -10.85 -9.79 -12.43
N LEU A 93 -10.16 -10.90 -12.18
CA LEU A 93 -9.62 -11.79 -13.18
C LEU A 93 -10.31 -13.15 -13.08
N LYS A 94 -10.96 -13.58 -14.17
CA LYS A 94 -11.59 -14.90 -14.24
C LYS A 94 -10.51 -15.97 -14.44
N ASN A 95 -10.59 -17.05 -13.66
CA ASN A 95 -9.74 -18.24 -13.77
C ASN A 95 -8.26 -18.07 -13.35
N ILE A 96 -7.94 -17.13 -12.49
CA ILE A 96 -6.62 -17.04 -11.88
C ILE A 96 -6.73 -17.44 -10.41
N SER A 97 -5.87 -18.36 -10.00
CA SER A 97 -5.65 -18.64 -8.58
C SER A 97 -5.00 -17.44 -7.91
N PRO A 98 -5.25 -17.16 -6.62
CA PRO A 98 -4.51 -16.14 -5.89
C PRO A 98 -3.01 -16.38 -6.07
N VAL A 99 -2.31 -15.39 -6.59
CA VAL A 99 -0.88 -15.47 -6.85
C VAL A 99 -0.17 -14.71 -5.73
N PHE A 100 0.87 -15.32 -5.19
CA PHE A 100 1.77 -14.64 -4.27
C PHE A 100 2.61 -13.65 -5.08
N ILE A 101 2.47 -12.36 -4.82
CA ILE A 101 3.26 -11.33 -5.49
C ILE A 101 4.55 -11.15 -4.71
N GLU A 102 5.67 -11.54 -5.32
CA GLU A 102 6.98 -11.10 -4.87
C GLU A 102 7.25 -9.72 -5.45
N VAL A 103 7.26 -8.71 -4.60
CA VAL A 103 7.66 -7.36 -4.99
C VAL A 103 9.12 -7.21 -4.64
N ASP A 104 9.95 -7.05 -5.66
CA ASP A 104 11.34 -6.60 -5.47
C ASP A 104 11.30 -5.10 -5.12
N ASN A 105 11.24 -4.84 -3.81
CA ASN A 105 10.98 -3.51 -3.29
C ASN A 105 12.31 -2.76 -3.10
N SER A 106 12.79 -2.13 -4.17
CA SER A 106 14.00 -1.30 -4.15
C SER A 106 13.90 -0.11 -3.18
N VAL A 107 12.68 0.35 -2.86
CA VAL A 107 12.44 1.41 -1.86
C VAL A 107 12.87 0.97 -0.48
N LEU A 108 12.79 -0.32 -0.16
CA LEU A 108 13.23 -0.86 1.13
C LEU A 108 14.75 -0.85 1.31
N SER A 109 15.52 -0.60 0.26
CA SER A 109 16.97 -0.39 0.36
C SER A 109 17.32 0.97 0.97
N ALA A 110 16.33 1.83 1.20
CA ALA A 110 16.51 3.16 1.77
C ALA A 110 16.03 3.19 3.22
N ASP A 111 16.91 3.52 4.17
CA ASP A 111 16.61 3.65 5.61
C ASP A 111 15.47 4.65 5.94
N ASN A 112 15.00 5.37 4.94
CA ASN A 112 14.02 6.45 5.08
C ASN A 112 12.63 6.12 4.53
N ALA A 113 12.39 4.87 4.11
CA ALA A 113 11.12 4.45 3.51
C ALA A 113 10.26 3.61 4.45
N LEU A 114 8.94 3.85 4.39
CA LEU A 114 7.90 3.09 5.05
C LEU A 114 6.84 2.71 4.02
N VAL A 115 6.47 1.44 3.96
CA VAL A 115 5.40 0.97 3.09
C VAL A 115 4.38 0.19 3.92
N PHE A 116 3.20 0.76 4.09
CA PHE A 116 2.05 0.09 4.70
C PHE A 116 1.17 -0.52 3.62
N THR A 117 0.77 -1.76 3.82
CA THR A 117 -0.16 -2.48 2.92
C THR A 117 -1.39 -2.94 3.68
N SER A 118 -2.54 -2.94 3.01
CA SER A 118 -3.82 -3.26 3.65
C SER A 118 -4.04 -4.74 3.90
N ALA A 119 -3.35 -5.61 3.18
CA ALA A 119 -3.52 -7.05 3.23
C ALA A 119 -2.26 -7.76 2.74
N ALA A 120 -2.05 -9.00 3.12
CA ALA A 120 -1.04 -9.88 2.54
C ALA A 120 -1.35 -10.20 1.06
N GLY A 121 -0.35 -10.67 0.29
CA GLY A 121 -0.44 -10.74 -1.17
C GLY A 121 -1.59 -11.58 -1.74
N ASP A 122 -2.05 -12.60 -1.04
CA ASP A 122 -3.16 -13.49 -1.43
C ASP A 122 -4.52 -13.10 -0.81
N GLN A 123 -4.53 -12.09 0.06
CA GLN A 123 -5.71 -11.66 0.81
C GLN A 123 -6.44 -10.49 0.11
N VAL A 124 -7.70 -10.32 0.49
CA VAL A 124 -8.57 -9.25 -0.02
C VAL A 124 -8.75 -8.16 1.04
N SER A 125 -8.52 -6.91 0.65
CA SER A 125 -8.85 -5.75 1.48
C SER A 125 -10.36 -5.58 1.55
N SER A 126 -10.90 -5.49 2.75
CA SER A 126 -12.33 -5.48 3.02
C SER A 126 -12.90 -4.07 3.07
N TRP A 127 -14.11 -3.90 2.59
CA TRP A 127 -14.87 -2.67 2.75
C TRP A 127 -15.58 -2.62 4.11
N TYR A 128 -15.71 -1.42 4.68
CA TYR A 128 -16.46 -1.15 5.91
C TYR A 128 -17.64 -0.23 5.62
N PRO A 129 -18.81 -0.76 5.18
CA PRO A 129 -19.93 0.03 4.65
C PRO A 129 -20.44 1.09 5.63
N GLU A 130 -20.55 0.75 6.92
CA GLU A 130 -21.03 1.65 7.96
C GLU A 130 -20.15 2.90 8.12
N LYS A 131 -18.86 2.78 7.84
CA LYS A 131 -17.87 3.85 7.96
C LYS A 131 -17.55 4.52 6.63
N LYS A 132 -18.02 3.98 5.50
CA LYS A 132 -17.79 4.47 4.13
C LYS A 132 -16.30 4.56 3.77
N HIS A 133 -15.52 3.64 4.29
CA HIS A 133 -14.09 3.48 4.02
C HIS A 133 -13.79 1.98 3.81
N SER A 134 -12.62 1.67 3.29
CA SER A 134 -12.08 0.33 3.52
C SER A 134 -11.77 0.15 5.01
N LEU A 135 -11.73 -1.11 5.44
CA LEU A 135 -11.45 -1.45 6.82
C LEU A 135 -10.06 -0.95 7.25
N PHE A 136 -9.06 -1.18 6.40
CA PHE A 136 -7.69 -0.74 6.62
C PHE A 136 -7.60 0.79 6.73
N THR A 137 -8.13 1.53 5.75
CA THR A 137 -8.08 3.01 5.77
C THR A 137 -8.77 3.58 6.99
N TYR A 138 -9.93 3.02 7.39
CA TYR A 138 -10.63 3.49 8.58
C TYR A 138 -9.75 3.38 9.84
N TYR A 139 -9.13 2.22 10.07
CA TYR A 139 -8.28 2.03 11.24
C TYR A 139 -6.94 2.76 11.11
N PHE A 140 -6.37 2.84 9.92
CA PHE A 140 -5.18 3.65 9.67
C PHE A 140 -5.39 5.11 10.10
N LEU A 141 -6.48 5.72 9.66
CA LEU A 141 -6.83 7.10 10.05
C LEU A 141 -7.13 7.25 11.54
N LYS A 142 -7.73 6.26 12.19
CA LYS A 142 -7.96 6.25 13.64
C LYS A 142 -6.64 6.14 14.40
N GLY A 143 -5.75 5.24 13.99
CA GLY A 143 -4.42 5.11 14.57
C GLY A 143 -3.64 6.42 14.51
N LEU A 144 -3.61 7.07 13.34
CA LEU A 144 -2.97 8.38 13.17
C LEU A 144 -3.59 9.51 14.02
N LYS A 145 -4.83 9.35 14.52
CA LYS A 145 -5.48 10.30 15.43
C LYS A 145 -5.17 10.04 16.91
N GLY A 146 -4.31 9.09 17.21
CA GLY A 146 -3.81 8.79 18.55
C GLY A 146 -4.31 7.47 19.16
N GLU A 147 -5.22 6.73 18.50
CA GLU A 147 -5.69 5.46 19.06
C GLU A 147 -4.62 4.36 19.02
N ALA A 148 -3.56 4.53 18.22
CA ALA A 148 -2.45 3.60 18.14
C ALA A 148 -1.27 3.95 19.09
N ASP A 149 -1.29 5.12 19.74
CA ASP A 149 -0.32 5.49 20.80
C ASP A 149 -0.66 4.72 22.08
N GLN A 150 -0.19 3.47 22.17
CA GLN A 150 -0.59 2.55 23.23
C GLN A 150 0.07 2.84 24.58
N ASP A 151 1.30 3.34 24.56
CA ASP A 151 2.05 3.70 25.77
C ASP A 151 1.77 5.15 26.25
N ALA A 152 0.96 5.89 25.51
CA ALA A 152 0.54 7.28 25.79
C ALA A 152 1.72 8.26 25.94
N ASN A 153 2.81 7.99 25.21
CA ASN A 153 3.99 8.84 25.22
C ASN A 153 3.90 10.07 24.29
N LYS A 154 2.78 10.19 23.55
CA LYS A 154 2.49 11.21 22.54
C LYS A 154 3.38 11.13 21.29
N LEU A 155 3.99 9.99 21.07
CA LEU A 155 4.68 9.66 19.84
C LEU A 155 3.98 8.46 19.24
N LEU A 156 3.82 8.45 17.93
CA LEU A 156 3.34 7.29 17.21
C LEU A 156 4.47 6.75 16.36
N SER A 157 4.96 5.58 16.69
CA SER A 157 5.93 4.85 15.87
C SER A 157 5.25 4.05 14.75
N ALA A 158 6.02 3.62 13.77
CA ALA A 158 5.52 2.77 12.68
C ALA A 158 5.07 1.41 13.21
N ASN A 159 5.78 0.86 14.20
CA ASN A 159 5.45 -0.41 14.82
C ASN A 159 4.14 -0.35 15.62
N GLU A 160 3.94 0.68 16.46
CA GLU A 160 2.67 0.87 17.19
C GLU A 160 1.47 0.97 16.25
N LEU A 161 1.65 1.70 15.14
CA LEU A 161 0.59 1.78 14.12
C LEU A 161 0.32 0.41 13.48
N LEU A 162 1.35 -0.38 13.17
CA LEU A 162 1.20 -1.72 12.64
C LEU A 162 0.48 -2.64 13.62
N ASP A 163 0.89 -2.66 14.89
CA ASP A 163 0.27 -3.50 15.92
C ASP A 163 -1.22 -3.16 16.07
N TYR A 164 -1.53 -1.87 16.13
CA TYR A 164 -2.91 -1.40 16.17
C TYR A 164 -3.72 -1.85 14.94
N LEU A 165 -3.12 -1.80 13.75
CA LEU A 165 -3.76 -2.24 12.51
C LEU A 165 -3.97 -3.76 12.51
N LEU A 166 -2.98 -4.54 12.93
CA LEU A 166 -3.08 -6.00 13.02
C LEU A 166 -4.23 -6.42 13.94
N ASP A 167 -4.33 -5.81 15.10
CA ASP A 167 -5.38 -6.14 16.08
C ASP A 167 -6.78 -5.79 15.56
N ASN A 168 -6.95 -4.60 15.01
CA ASN A 168 -8.27 -4.09 14.65
C ASN A 168 -8.74 -4.55 13.28
N VAL A 169 -7.89 -4.49 12.25
CA VAL A 169 -8.27 -4.85 10.87
C VAL A 169 -8.50 -6.35 10.79
N SER A 170 -7.59 -7.19 11.31
CA SER A 170 -7.73 -8.64 11.23
C SER A 170 -8.94 -9.14 12.00
N TYR A 171 -9.19 -8.58 13.19
CA TYR A 171 -10.39 -8.91 13.98
C TYR A 171 -11.68 -8.56 13.23
N MET A 172 -11.76 -7.34 12.69
CA MET A 172 -12.98 -6.87 12.02
C MET A 172 -13.21 -7.52 10.67
N ALA A 173 -12.16 -7.86 9.93
CA ALA A 173 -12.26 -8.60 8.67
C ALA A 173 -12.88 -9.98 8.88
N ARG A 174 -12.45 -10.71 9.91
CA ARG A 174 -13.07 -11.98 10.30
C ARG A 174 -14.52 -11.80 10.73
N ARG A 175 -14.81 -10.79 11.54
CA ARG A 175 -16.14 -10.54 12.10
C ARG A 175 -17.17 -10.11 11.06
N LEU A 176 -16.80 -9.22 10.14
CA LEU A 176 -17.74 -8.63 9.18
C LEU A 176 -17.82 -9.44 7.88
N ASN A 177 -16.71 -10.00 7.44
CA ASN A 177 -16.59 -10.57 6.10
C ASN A 177 -16.19 -12.05 6.10
N ASN A 178 -15.97 -12.63 7.29
CA ASN A 178 -15.48 -14.01 7.46
C ASN A 178 -14.23 -14.29 6.60
N ARG A 179 -13.29 -13.32 6.58
CA ARG A 179 -12.05 -13.38 5.80
C ARG A 179 -10.85 -13.05 6.67
N GLU A 180 -9.70 -13.50 6.24
CA GLU A 180 -8.43 -13.03 6.76
C GLU A 180 -8.00 -11.78 6.00
N GLN A 181 -7.53 -10.79 6.74
CA GLN A 181 -6.91 -9.59 6.23
C GLN A 181 -5.81 -9.17 7.20
N THR A 182 -4.58 -9.21 6.74
CA THR A 182 -3.39 -8.98 7.56
C THR A 182 -2.65 -7.78 6.99
N PRO A 183 -2.78 -6.60 7.58
CA PRO A 183 -1.96 -5.44 7.23
C PRO A 183 -0.47 -5.73 7.37
N GLY A 184 0.33 -5.09 6.54
CA GLY A 184 1.78 -5.23 6.57
C GLY A 184 2.50 -3.89 6.66
N LEU A 185 3.72 -3.94 7.17
CA LEU A 185 4.68 -2.84 7.16
C LEU A 185 6.01 -3.38 6.60
N GLN A 186 6.57 -2.62 5.68
CA GLN A 186 7.91 -2.85 5.16
C GLN A 186 8.75 -1.61 5.43
N THR A 187 9.84 -1.76 6.16
CA THR A 187 10.78 -0.68 6.52
C THR A 187 12.05 -1.28 7.10
N LEU A 188 13.13 -0.52 7.11
CA LEU A 188 14.37 -0.83 7.87
C LEU A 188 14.37 -0.19 9.27
N ASP A 189 13.41 0.70 9.56
CA ASP A 189 13.27 1.39 10.85
C ASP A 189 11.82 1.32 11.34
N GLU A 190 11.50 0.26 12.08
CA GLU A 190 10.15 0.04 12.66
C GLU A 190 9.83 1.03 13.78
N GLU A 191 10.85 1.56 14.45
CA GLU A 191 10.70 2.55 15.53
C GLU A 191 10.59 3.99 15.03
N LYS A 192 10.58 4.18 13.71
CA LYS A 192 10.43 5.51 13.11
C LYS A 192 9.16 6.20 13.59
N VAL A 193 9.35 7.38 14.18
CA VAL A 193 8.23 8.21 14.63
C VAL A 193 7.51 8.81 13.44
N LEU A 194 6.22 8.51 13.33
CA LEU A 194 5.31 9.02 12.28
C LEU A 194 4.68 10.34 12.70
N ILE A 195 4.24 10.44 13.96
CA ILE A 195 3.51 11.59 14.49
C ILE A 195 4.01 11.92 15.91
N ARG A 196 3.99 13.21 16.21
CA ARG A 196 4.16 13.76 17.57
C ARG A 196 2.89 14.54 17.89
N TYR A 197 2.16 14.15 18.94
CA TYR A 197 0.90 14.76 19.38
C TYR A 197 1.11 15.92 20.34
#